data_a9e1c20c980bbff9cb526e998a2a177c
#
_entry.id   a9e1c20c980bbff9cb526e998a2a177c
#
_cell.length_a   1.000
_cell.length_b   1.000
_cell.length_c   1.000
_cell.angle_alpha   90.00
_cell.angle_beta   90.00
_cell.angle_gamma   90.00
#
_symmetry.space_group_name_H-M   'P 1'
#
loop_
_entity.id
_entity.type
_entity.pdbx_description
1 polymer ?
#
loop_
_entity_poly.entity_id
_entity_poly.type
_entity_poly.pdbx_seq_one_letter_code
_entity_poly.pdbx_strand_id
1 'polypeptide(L)' 'MQNRIYQKKKRIVEKFIKKYGKVDHSVMLNEVDVDYDTLMKIISDLKEEGHLK' A
#
# COMPACT_ATOMS: atom_id res chain seq x y z
N MET A 1 -7.90 5.01 16.62
CA MET A 1 -7.93 3.54 16.65
C MET A 1 -7.57 2.98 15.29
N GLN A 2 -6.70 1.98 15.25
CA GLN A 2 -6.28 1.38 14.00
C GLN A 2 -7.41 0.56 13.38
N ASN A 3 -7.65 0.77 12.11
CA ASN A 3 -8.62 -0.01 11.37
C ASN A 3 -7.96 -1.30 10.88
N ARG A 4 -8.51 -2.44 11.27
CA ARG A 4 -7.96 -3.75 10.89
C ARG A 4 -7.93 -3.92 9.37
N ILE A 5 -8.95 -3.42 8.68
CA ILE A 5 -9.02 -3.51 7.22
C ILE A 5 -7.88 -2.69 6.61
N TYR A 6 -7.64 -1.50 7.16
CA TYR A 6 -6.55 -0.65 6.69
C TYR A 6 -5.20 -1.34 6.87
N GLN A 7 -4.95 -1.91 8.05
CA GLN A 7 -3.69 -2.59 8.34
C GLN A 7 -3.49 -3.78 7.40
N LYS A 8 -4.54 -4.52 7.14
CA LYS A 8 -4.48 -5.66 6.24
C LYS A 8 -4.12 -5.22 4.81
N LYS A 9 -4.77 -4.17 4.33
CA LYS A 9 -4.50 -3.65 2.99
C LYS A 9 -3.10 -3.07 2.91
N LYS A 10 -2.64 -2.40 3.96
CA LYS A 10 -1.29 -1.87 4.04
C LYS A 10 -0.25 -2.98 3.87
N ARG A 11 -0.46 -4.13 4.52
CA ARG A 11 0.43 -5.28 4.37
C ARG A 11 0.45 -5.80 2.94
N ILE A 12 -0.72 -5.88 2.32
CA ILE A 12 -0.83 -6.36 0.96
C ILE A 12 -0.06 -5.44 0.01
N VAL A 13 -0.22 -4.14 0.18
CA VAL A 13 0.51 -3.16 -0.62
C VAL A 13 2.01 -3.29 -0.42
N GLU A 14 2.44 -3.44 0.83
CA GLU A 14 3.86 -3.59 1.13
C GLU A 14 4.43 -4.83 0.44
N LYS A 15 3.73 -5.95 0.51
CA LYS A 15 4.16 -7.19 -0.15
C LYS A 15 4.23 -7.02 -1.66
N PHE A 16 3.26 -6.30 -2.21
CA PHE A 16 3.22 -6.02 -3.64
C PHE A 16 4.47 -5.26 -4.08
N ILE A 17 4.80 -4.19 -3.34
CA ILE A 17 5.96 -3.36 -3.66
C ILE A 17 7.25 -4.20 -3.58
N LYS A 18 7.37 -5.03 -2.56
CA LYS A 18 8.55 -5.89 -2.40
C LYS A 18 8.65 -6.90 -3.53
N LYS A 19 7.51 -7.43 -3.97
CA LYS A 19 7.49 -8.44 -5.03
C LYS A 19 7.88 -7.85 -6.38
N TYR A 20 7.32 -6.69 -6.72
CA TYR A 20 7.54 -6.07 -8.02
C TYR A 20 8.69 -5.09 -8.05
N GLY A 21 9.16 -4.66 -6.90
CA GLY A 21 10.29 -3.76 -6.79
C GLY A 21 9.99 -2.32 -7.14
N LYS A 22 8.73 -1.98 -7.31
CA LYS A 22 8.33 -0.61 -7.66
C LYS A 22 6.89 -0.35 -7.23
N VAL A 23 6.55 0.94 -7.17
CA VAL A 23 5.19 1.38 -6.88
C VAL A 23 4.47 1.65 -8.19
N ASP A 24 3.47 0.86 -8.51
CA ASP A 24 2.66 1.03 -9.70
C ASP A 24 1.21 1.17 -9.28
N HIS A 25 0.71 2.41 -9.28
CA HIS A 25 -0.62 2.71 -8.77
C HIS A 25 -1.71 2.00 -9.56
N SER A 26 -1.60 1.95 -10.87
CA SER A 26 -2.62 1.32 -11.71
C SER A 26 -2.74 -0.17 -11.42
N VAL A 27 -1.61 -0.84 -11.34
CA VAL A 27 -1.60 -2.27 -11.08
C VAL A 27 -2.09 -2.55 -9.66
N MET A 28 -1.67 -1.73 -8.69
CA MET A 28 -2.11 -1.88 -7.31
C MET A 28 -3.61 -1.71 -7.15
N LEU A 29 -4.20 -0.72 -7.85
CA LEU A 29 -5.64 -0.50 -7.78
C LEU A 29 -6.42 -1.69 -8.36
N ASN A 30 -5.84 -2.39 -9.32
CA ASN A 30 -6.45 -3.57 -9.90
C ASN A 30 -6.32 -4.79 -9.01
N GLU A 31 -5.15 -4.99 -8.42
CA GLU A 31 -4.86 -6.21 -7.67
C GLU A 31 -5.19 -6.10 -6.20
N VAL A 32 -5.10 -4.89 -5.64
CA VAL A 32 -5.44 -4.65 -4.25
C VAL A 32 -6.79 -3.93 -4.23
N ASP A 33 -7.73 -4.45 -3.47
CA ASP A 33 -9.07 -3.87 -3.40
C ASP A 33 -9.07 -2.63 -2.49
N VAL A 34 -8.58 -1.52 -3.02
CA VAL A 34 -8.50 -0.25 -2.30
C VAL A 34 -8.88 0.91 -3.21
N ASP A 35 -9.34 1.99 -2.60
CA ASP A 35 -9.56 3.25 -3.29
C ASP A 35 -8.22 3.93 -3.55
N TYR A 36 -8.20 4.84 -4.52
CA TYR A 36 -7.00 5.61 -4.80
C TYR A 36 -6.54 6.40 -3.57
N ASP A 37 -7.46 7.06 -2.89
CA ASP A 37 -7.12 7.86 -1.70
C ASP A 37 -6.51 6.98 -0.60
N THR A 38 -7.10 5.81 -0.37
CA THR A 38 -6.58 4.87 0.61
C THR A 38 -5.20 4.37 0.21
N LEU A 39 -5.02 4.06 -1.06
CA LEU A 39 -3.73 3.61 -1.57
C LEU A 39 -2.65 4.66 -1.36
N MET A 40 -2.96 5.92 -1.66
CA MET A 40 -1.99 7.01 -1.49
C MET A 40 -1.63 7.19 -0.02
N LYS A 41 -2.60 7.05 0.87
CA LYS A 41 -2.33 7.14 2.29
C LYS A 41 -1.42 6.01 2.75
N ILE A 42 -1.69 4.80 2.27
CA ILE A 42 -0.87 3.64 2.61
C ILE A 42 0.57 3.86 2.14
N ILE A 43 0.76 4.32 0.91
CA ILE A 43 2.09 4.57 0.37
C ILE A 43 2.82 5.63 1.18
N SER A 44 2.12 6.69 1.55
CA SER A 44 2.68 7.75 2.38
C SER A 44 3.14 7.20 3.73
N ASP A 45 2.30 6.39 4.37
CA ASP A 45 2.63 5.78 5.65
C ASP A 45 3.85 4.86 5.53
N LEU A 46 3.92 4.08 4.46
CA LEU A 46 5.05 3.19 4.24
C LEU A 46 6.35 3.96 4.05
N LYS A 47 6.29 5.10 3.37
CA LYS A 47 7.46 5.96 3.19
C LYS A 47 7.94 6.51 4.53
N GLU A 48 7.01 6.98 5.35
CA GLU A 48 7.34 7.52 6.66
C GLU A 48 7.94 6.46 7.59
N GLU A 49 7.50 5.22 7.42
CA GLU A 49 8.00 4.11 8.23
C GLU A 49 9.32 3.55 7.72
N GLY A 50 9.82 4.08 6.60
CA GLY A 50 11.09 3.65 6.04
C GLY A 50 11.01 2.38 5.21
N HIS A 51 9.82 1.93 4.87
CA HIS A 51 9.64 0.73 4.06
C HIS A 51 9.87 0.98 2.57
N LEU A 52 9.73 2.23 2.16
CA LEU A 52 9.97 2.64 0.78
C LEU A 52 11.13 3.63 0.74
N LYS A 53 11.98 3.47 -0.21
CA LYS A 53 13.12 4.37 -0.40
C LYS A 53 12.99 5.17 -1.68
#